data_5a77b87e12e87261b3c5b8ee82439e02
#
_entry.id   5a77b87e12e87261b3c5b8ee82439e02
#
_cell.length_a   1.000
_cell.length_b   1.000
_cell.length_c   1.000
_cell.angle_alpha   90.00
_cell.angle_beta   90.00
_cell.angle_gamma   90.00
#
_symmetry.space_group_name_H-M   'P 1'
#
loop_
_entity.id
_entity.type
_entity.pdbx_description
1 polymer ?
#
loop_
_entity_poly.entity_id
_entity_poly.type
_entity_poly.pdbx_seq_one_letter_code
_entity_poly.pdbx_strand_id
1 'polypeptide(L)'
;MSIDMAQFHGILFEECLENLDIMKSELESIDLDAFDFEKMMTIYRGAHTIKGGCAMLEFNVVSAYAKEMEHLLGEMRDKTKQTNPDNINVMLESVEFLRSMVVELQNKDANDEAKALAHCTKMQSAIL
;
A
#
# COMPACT_ATOMS: atom_id res chain seq x y z
N MET A 1 -18.23 15.18 -24.38
CA MET A 1 -18.61 15.05 -22.96
C MET A 1 -17.37 15.17 -22.11
N SER A 2 -17.34 16.18 -21.25
CA SER A 2 -16.22 16.35 -20.35
C SER A 2 -16.44 15.47 -19.13
N ILE A 3 -15.37 14.85 -18.66
CA ILE A 3 -15.38 14.02 -17.45
C ILE A 3 -14.87 14.88 -16.32
N ASP A 4 -15.64 14.93 -15.23
CA ASP A 4 -15.27 15.67 -14.05
C ASP A 4 -14.10 14.97 -13.35
N MET A 5 -12.97 15.65 -13.24
CA MET A 5 -11.78 15.14 -12.58
C MET A 5 -12.04 14.78 -11.10
N ALA A 6 -12.94 15.51 -10.44
CA ALA A 6 -13.32 15.19 -9.06
C ALA A 6 -13.97 13.80 -8.96
N GLN A 7 -14.75 13.40 -9.96
CA GLN A 7 -15.33 12.05 -10.01
C GLN A 7 -14.26 10.98 -10.19
N PHE A 8 -13.28 11.22 -11.04
CA PHE A 8 -12.14 10.30 -11.20
C PHE A 8 -11.36 10.16 -9.92
N HIS A 9 -11.08 11.26 -9.25
CA HIS A 9 -10.39 11.23 -7.96
C HIS A 9 -11.19 10.43 -6.94
N GLY A 10 -12.49 10.66 -6.85
CA GLY A 10 -13.37 9.95 -5.93
C GLY A 10 -13.36 8.45 -6.16
N ILE A 11 -13.48 8.03 -7.42
CA ILE A 11 -13.45 6.61 -7.80
C ILE A 11 -12.09 5.99 -7.44
N LEU A 12 -10.99 6.67 -7.76
CA LEU A 12 -9.65 6.19 -7.43
C LEU A 12 -9.49 5.99 -5.92
N PHE A 13 -9.90 6.98 -5.12
CA PHE A 13 -9.74 6.91 -3.67
C PHE A 13 -10.57 5.77 -3.08
N GLU A 14 -11.79 5.56 -3.56
CA GLU A 14 -12.62 4.43 -3.14
C GLU A 14 -11.95 3.09 -3.47
N GLU A 15 -11.42 2.95 -4.68
CA GLU A 15 -10.69 1.75 -5.09
C GLU A 15 -9.44 1.52 -4.24
N CYS A 16 -8.69 2.58 -3.92
CA CYS A 16 -7.53 2.49 -3.05
C CYS A 16 -7.92 1.98 -1.67
N LEU A 17 -8.99 2.51 -1.08
CA LEU A 17 -9.46 2.10 0.24
C LEU A 17 -9.94 0.65 0.24
N GLU A 18 -10.64 0.21 -0.80
CA GLU A 18 -11.05 -1.18 -0.97
C GLU A 18 -9.83 -2.12 -1.06
N ASN A 19 -8.83 -1.75 -1.84
CA ASN A 19 -7.59 -2.51 -1.95
C ASN A 19 -6.86 -2.60 -0.61
N LEU A 20 -6.81 -1.51 0.14
CA LEU A 20 -6.19 -1.49 1.46
C LEU A 20 -6.94 -2.40 2.44
N ASP A 21 -8.26 -2.44 2.38
CA ASP A 21 -9.07 -3.35 3.20
C ASP A 21 -8.75 -4.81 2.88
N ILE A 22 -8.62 -5.15 1.60
CA ILE A 22 -8.26 -6.50 1.16
C ILE A 22 -6.85 -6.85 1.65
N MET A 23 -5.89 -5.95 1.46
CA MET A 23 -4.51 -6.16 1.90
C MET A 23 -4.43 -6.41 3.41
N LYS A 24 -5.15 -5.60 4.19
CA LYS A 24 -5.22 -5.75 5.65
C LYS A 24 -5.78 -7.12 6.03
N SER A 25 -6.92 -7.48 5.46
CA SER A 25 -7.58 -8.75 5.74
C SER A 25 -6.68 -9.94 5.41
N GLU A 26 -6.02 -9.90 4.27
CA GLU A 26 -5.11 -10.97 3.85
C GLU A 26 -3.88 -11.05 4.75
N LEU A 27 -3.30 -9.90 5.13
CA LEU A 27 -2.15 -9.86 6.05
C LEU A 27 -2.50 -10.42 7.43
N GLU A 28 -3.70 -10.10 7.94
CA GLU A 28 -4.17 -10.56 9.24
C GLU A 28 -4.46 -12.06 9.27
N SER A 29 -4.73 -12.67 8.11
CA SER A 29 -5.08 -14.09 8.00
C SER A 29 -3.93 -14.98 7.51
N ILE A 30 -2.70 -14.46 7.46
CA ILE A 30 -1.54 -15.26 7.08
C ILE A 30 -1.32 -16.37 8.11
N ASP A 31 -1.19 -17.61 7.60
CA ASP A 31 -0.74 -18.76 8.40
C ASP A 31 0.78 -18.81 8.37
N LEU A 32 1.41 -18.60 9.52
CA LEU A 32 2.88 -18.55 9.63
C LEU A 32 3.52 -19.93 9.41
N ASP A 33 2.73 -21.00 9.52
CA ASP A 33 3.22 -22.38 9.34
C ASP A 33 3.08 -22.88 7.91
N ALA A 34 2.35 -22.14 7.05
CA ALA A 34 2.11 -22.56 5.67
C ALA A 34 2.18 -21.34 4.73
N PHE A 35 3.29 -21.24 4.02
CA PHE A 35 3.47 -20.15 3.05
C PHE A 35 2.43 -20.29 1.92
N ASP A 36 1.71 -19.21 1.65
CA ASP A 36 0.69 -19.15 0.62
C ASP A 36 1.08 -18.09 -0.42
N PHE A 37 1.62 -18.56 -1.54
CA PHE A 37 2.06 -17.69 -2.63
C PHE A 37 0.91 -16.86 -3.19
N GLU A 38 -0.28 -17.44 -3.36
CA GLU A 38 -1.43 -16.73 -3.93
C GLU A 38 -1.91 -15.60 -3.00
N LYS A 39 -1.87 -15.83 -1.70
CA LYS A 39 -2.19 -14.80 -0.70
C LYS A 39 -1.20 -13.64 -0.80
N MET A 40 0.09 -13.93 -0.88
CA MET A 40 1.14 -12.91 -1.04
C MET A 40 0.98 -12.16 -2.37
N MET A 41 0.59 -12.84 -3.44
CA MET A 41 0.29 -12.21 -4.72
C MET A 41 -0.89 -11.26 -4.63
N THR A 42 -1.94 -11.64 -3.91
CA THR A 42 -3.10 -10.76 -3.70
C THR A 42 -2.70 -9.46 -2.99
N ILE A 43 -1.90 -9.59 -1.94
CA ILE A 43 -1.41 -8.43 -1.19
C ILE A 43 -0.52 -7.55 -2.08
N TYR A 44 0.40 -8.17 -2.81
CA TYR A 44 1.29 -7.51 -3.76
C TYR A 44 0.50 -6.72 -4.81
N ARG A 45 -0.52 -7.35 -5.41
CA ARG A 45 -1.36 -6.72 -6.45
C ARG A 45 -2.12 -5.51 -5.92
N GLY A 46 -2.53 -5.55 -4.65
CA GLY A 46 -3.17 -4.39 -4.01
C GLY A 46 -2.27 -3.17 -4.03
N ALA A 47 -1.02 -3.32 -3.61
CA ALA A 47 -0.03 -2.24 -3.64
C ALA A 47 0.26 -1.78 -5.08
N HIS A 48 0.39 -2.73 -6.00
CA HIS A 48 0.64 -2.44 -7.42
C HIS A 48 -0.48 -1.58 -8.03
N THR A 49 -1.73 -1.94 -7.76
CA THR A 49 -2.90 -1.22 -8.27
C THR A 49 -2.97 0.20 -7.71
N ILE A 50 -2.71 0.38 -6.41
CA ILE A 50 -2.68 1.70 -5.78
C ILE A 50 -1.56 2.56 -6.39
N LYS A 51 -0.37 2.00 -6.53
CA LYS A 51 0.76 2.69 -7.15
C LYS A 51 0.40 3.20 -8.54
N GLY A 52 -0.13 2.33 -9.39
CA GLY A 52 -0.44 2.66 -10.78
C GLY A 52 -1.54 3.71 -10.92
N GLY A 53 -2.62 3.57 -10.16
CA GLY A 53 -3.73 4.52 -10.19
C GLY A 53 -3.32 5.90 -9.70
N CYS A 54 -2.57 5.95 -8.61
CA CYS A 54 -2.10 7.23 -8.05
C CYS A 54 -1.06 7.90 -8.96
N ALA A 55 -0.19 7.12 -9.60
CA ALA A 55 0.77 7.67 -10.57
C ALA A 55 0.06 8.29 -11.77
N MET A 56 -0.98 7.63 -12.27
CA MET A 56 -1.74 8.11 -13.42
C MET A 56 -2.40 9.46 -13.17
N LEU A 57 -2.90 9.71 -11.96
CA LEU A 57 -3.53 10.97 -11.58
C LEU A 57 -2.58 11.91 -10.83
N GLU A 58 -1.29 11.64 -10.88
CA GLU A 58 -0.22 12.48 -10.34
C GLU A 58 -0.24 12.66 -8.81
N PHE A 59 -0.81 11.70 -8.06
CA PHE A 59 -0.69 11.64 -6.61
C PHE A 59 0.64 10.98 -6.25
N ASN A 60 1.72 11.72 -6.44
CA ASN A 60 3.08 11.19 -6.47
C ASN A 60 3.59 10.71 -5.10
N VAL A 61 3.15 11.34 -4.02
CA VAL A 61 3.57 10.92 -2.66
C VAL A 61 3.00 9.54 -2.35
N VAL A 62 1.70 9.34 -2.58
CA VAL A 62 1.05 8.04 -2.37
C VAL A 62 1.65 6.99 -3.31
N SER A 63 1.83 7.33 -4.58
CA SER A 63 2.40 6.41 -5.57
C SER A 63 3.80 5.94 -5.18
N ALA A 64 4.66 6.85 -4.73
CA ALA A 64 6.03 6.52 -4.30
C ALA A 64 6.03 5.60 -3.07
N TYR A 65 5.16 5.86 -2.11
CA TYR A 65 5.02 5.01 -0.92
C TYR A 65 4.52 3.61 -1.29
N ALA A 66 3.48 3.54 -2.11
CA ALA A 66 2.92 2.27 -2.59
C ALA A 66 3.94 1.46 -3.39
N LYS A 67 4.80 2.14 -4.17
CA LYS A 67 5.89 1.50 -4.90
C LYS A 67 6.85 0.78 -3.97
N GLU A 68 7.20 1.43 -2.86
CA GLU A 68 8.09 0.82 -1.87
C GLU A 68 7.44 -0.36 -1.17
N MET A 69 6.15 -0.26 -0.83
CA MET A 69 5.39 -1.39 -0.30
C MET A 69 5.37 -2.56 -1.28
N GLU A 70 5.10 -2.27 -2.55
CA GLU A 70 5.10 -3.28 -3.63
C GLU A 70 6.43 -4.01 -3.67
N HIS A 71 7.54 -3.27 -3.62
CA HIS A 71 8.88 -3.84 -3.66
C HIS A 71 9.11 -4.83 -2.51
N LEU A 72 8.80 -4.40 -1.28
CA LEU A 72 8.98 -5.24 -0.09
C LEU A 72 8.05 -6.46 -0.08
N LEU A 73 6.80 -6.27 -0.51
CA LEU A 73 5.84 -7.37 -0.65
C LEU A 73 6.30 -8.38 -1.70
N GLY A 74 6.91 -7.90 -2.79
CA GLY A 74 7.51 -8.75 -3.81
C GLY A 74 8.65 -9.59 -3.25
N GLU A 75 9.50 -9.00 -2.41
CA GLU A 75 10.57 -9.72 -1.74
C GLU A 75 10.03 -10.76 -0.75
N MET A 76 8.96 -10.46 -0.03
CA MET A 76 8.29 -11.44 0.85
C MET A 76 7.65 -12.58 0.04
N ARG A 77 7.01 -12.26 -1.08
CA ARG A 77 6.44 -13.25 -2.00
C ARG A 77 7.53 -14.19 -2.53
N ASP A 78 8.68 -13.64 -2.88
CA ASP A 78 9.80 -14.41 -3.45
C ASP A 78 10.71 -15.01 -2.38
N LYS A 79 10.37 -14.81 -1.11
CA LYS A 79 11.07 -15.35 0.06
C LYS A 79 12.48 -14.80 0.27
N THR A 80 12.82 -13.68 -0.34
CA THR A 80 14.07 -12.97 -0.05
C THR A 80 13.95 -12.14 1.22
N LYS A 81 12.72 -11.85 1.64
CA LYS A 81 12.38 -11.30 2.96
C LYS A 81 11.43 -12.27 3.65
N GLN A 82 11.52 -12.34 4.96
CA GLN A 82 10.72 -13.28 5.74
C GLN A 82 9.27 -12.83 5.89
N THR A 83 8.36 -13.82 5.89
CA THR A 83 6.97 -13.61 6.30
C THR A 83 6.86 -14.07 7.76
N ASN A 84 7.18 -13.18 8.68
CA ASN A 84 7.16 -13.42 10.11
C ASN A 84 6.27 -12.39 10.82
N PRO A 85 5.94 -12.58 12.11
CA PRO A 85 5.04 -11.66 12.82
C PRO A 85 5.53 -10.21 12.77
N ASP A 86 6.82 -9.95 12.91
CA ASP A 86 7.36 -8.59 12.92
C ASP A 86 7.19 -7.92 11.57
N ASN A 87 7.52 -8.60 10.48
CA ASN A 87 7.37 -8.07 9.13
C ASN A 87 5.90 -7.85 8.75
N ILE A 88 5.01 -8.76 9.16
CA ILE A 88 3.56 -8.62 8.97
C ILE A 88 3.06 -7.38 9.71
N ASN A 89 3.48 -7.17 10.95
CA ASN A 89 3.07 -5.99 11.74
C ASN A 89 3.55 -4.69 11.11
N VAL A 90 4.79 -4.65 10.61
CA VAL A 90 5.30 -3.47 9.89
C VAL A 90 4.45 -3.20 8.65
N MET A 91 4.09 -4.23 7.91
CA MET A 91 3.28 -4.08 6.71
C MET A 91 1.86 -3.63 7.04
N LEU A 92 1.27 -4.13 8.14
CA LEU A 92 -0.04 -3.66 8.61
C LEU A 92 -0.02 -2.19 9.01
N GLU A 93 1.03 -1.74 9.69
CA GLU A 93 1.22 -0.32 10.01
C GLU A 93 1.35 0.51 8.73
N SER A 94 2.04 -0.02 7.74
CA SER A 94 2.24 0.65 6.44
C SER A 94 0.93 0.77 5.67
N VAL A 95 0.06 -0.25 5.72
CA VAL A 95 -1.29 -0.19 5.14
C VAL A 95 -2.08 0.94 5.79
N GLU A 96 -2.03 1.06 7.11
CA GLU A 96 -2.75 2.12 7.83
C GLU A 96 -2.19 3.51 7.51
N PHE A 97 -0.87 3.63 7.38
CA PHE A 97 -0.26 4.91 6.98
C PHE A 97 -0.69 5.30 5.56
N LEU A 98 -0.67 4.35 4.63
CA LEU A 98 -1.11 4.59 3.26
C LEU A 98 -2.59 5.00 3.23
N ARG A 99 -3.43 4.35 4.04
CA ARG A 99 -4.84 4.71 4.19
C ARG A 99 -4.96 6.17 4.64
N SER A 100 -4.19 6.59 5.62
CA SER A 100 -4.25 7.97 6.13
C SER A 100 -3.92 8.99 5.04
N MET A 101 -2.96 8.67 4.18
CA MET A 101 -2.61 9.56 3.06
C MET A 101 -3.73 9.64 2.02
N VAL A 102 -4.40 8.53 1.72
CA VAL A 102 -5.56 8.53 0.80
C VAL A 102 -6.69 9.36 1.39
N VAL A 103 -6.95 9.23 2.69
CA VAL A 103 -7.99 10.04 3.37
C VAL A 103 -7.64 11.52 3.34
N GLU A 104 -6.38 11.89 3.51
CA GLU A 104 -5.93 13.28 3.34
C GLU A 104 -6.33 13.82 1.96
N LEU A 105 -6.06 13.04 0.91
CA LEU A 105 -6.41 13.43 -0.45
C LEU A 105 -7.93 13.55 -0.66
N GLN A 106 -8.71 12.65 -0.04
CA GLN A 106 -10.18 12.75 -0.06
C GLN A 106 -10.66 14.06 0.55
N ASN A 107 -9.98 14.52 1.58
CA ASN A 107 -10.30 15.76 2.29
C ASN A 107 -9.67 16.99 1.61
N LYS A 108 -9.06 16.80 0.45
CA LYS A 108 -8.37 17.85 -0.33
C LYS A 108 -7.17 18.46 0.40
N ASP A 109 -6.59 17.68 1.31
CA ASP A 109 -5.34 18.03 1.98
C ASP A 109 -4.16 17.50 1.17
N ALA A 110 -3.02 18.18 1.27
CA ALA A 110 -1.79 17.70 0.67
C ALA A 110 -1.15 16.64 1.57
N ASN A 111 -0.49 15.65 0.96
CA ASN A 111 0.32 14.71 1.71
C ASN A 111 1.63 15.37 2.17
N ASP A 112 2.07 15.04 3.37
CA ASP A 112 3.37 15.45 3.88
C ASP A 112 4.44 14.52 3.31
N GLU A 113 5.17 15.01 2.31
CA GLU A 113 6.20 14.23 1.60
C GLU A 113 7.33 13.80 2.52
N ALA A 114 7.79 14.68 3.40
CA ALA A 114 8.87 14.37 4.34
C ALA A 114 8.46 13.27 5.32
N LYS A 115 7.23 13.31 5.81
CA LYS A 115 6.67 12.29 6.69
C LYS A 115 6.54 10.94 5.96
N ALA A 116 6.06 10.96 4.73
CA ALA A 116 5.93 9.75 3.91
C ALA A 116 7.30 9.12 3.64
N LEU A 117 8.31 9.94 3.34
CA LEU A 117 9.67 9.47 3.10
C LEU A 117 10.26 8.84 4.37
N ALA A 118 10.04 9.46 5.52
CA ALA A 118 10.49 8.93 6.81
C ALA A 118 9.85 7.56 7.10
N HIS A 119 8.55 7.40 6.80
CA HIS A 119 7.85 6.13 6.94
C HIS A 119 8.38 5.07 5.97
N CYS A 120 8.70 5.44 4.73
CA CYS A 120 9.36 4.54 3.78
C CYS A 120 10.68 4.01 4.32
N THR A 121 11.52 4.89 4.83
CA THR A 121 12.82 4.53 5.39
C THR A 121 12.65 3.57 6.57
N LYS A 122 11.71 3.86 7.46
CA LYS A 122 11.40 3.00 8.61
C LYS A 122 10.92 1.62 8.15
N MET A 123 10.03 1.55 7.17
CA MET A 123 9.51 0.30 6.62
C MET A 123 10.65 -0.54 6.02
N GLN A 124 11.51 0.09 5.21
CA GLN A 124 12.66 -0.57 4.58
C GLN A 124 13.63 -1.14 5.63
N SER A 125 13.89 -0.38 6.70
CA SER A 125 14.81 -0.81 7.75
C SER A 125 14.24 -1.91 8.64
N ALA A 126 12.93 -1.93 8.82
CA ALA A 126 12.26 -2.86 9.74
C ALA A 126 12.00 -4.23 9.13
N ILE A 127 11.80 -4.32 7.82
CA ILE A 127 11.51 -5.60 7.14
C ILE A 127 12.83 -6.27 6.77
N LEU A 128 13.05 -7.41 7.40
CA LEU A 128 14.29 -8.18 7.26
C LEU A 128 14.12 -9.40 6.35
#